data_7e08d8a4a1ae934e6b7a74cf5221ff29
#
_entry.id   7e08d8a4a1ae934e6b7a74cf5221ff29
#
_cell.length_a   1.000
_cell.length_b   1.000
_cell.length_c   1.000
_cell.angle_alpha   90.00
_cell.angle_beta   90.00
_cell.angle_gamma   90.00
#
_symmetry.space_group_name_H-M   'P 1'
#
loop_
_entity.id
_entity.type
_entity.pdbx_description
1 polymer ?
#
loop_
_entity_poly.entity_id
_entity_poly.type
_entity_poly.pdbx_seq_one_letter_code
_entity_poly.pdbx_strand_id
1 'polypeptide(L)'
;VGNIVKVLTFREYNVDEGKYRADIKVPSIQGLKNKTLEDSLNEKYLAENKKLYEDFMAGMEDMKKKGGGHLGVDSGYVVKTDNDRILSIGRYVVNTVGSSSTTMKYDTIDKKNEILITLPSLFKDDRYVDIISENIKKQMIEQNKADENKIYWVAGVEDELPDELFDKIPKDQNFYINTEGKLVISFDKYKVAPGYMGIVEFVIPTEILSDDLVSNEYIK
;
A
#
# COMPACT_ATOMS: atom_id res chain seq x y z
N VAL A 1 -2.93 -28.54 -16.07
CA VAL A 1 -2.24 -27.26 -16.20
C VAL A 1 -3.11 -26.18 -15.58
N GLY A 2 -2.61 -25.50 -14.58
CA GLY A 2 -3.34 -24.42 -13.93
C GLY A 2 -3.45 -23.18 -14.80
N ASN A 3 -4.42 -22.30 -14.50
CA ASN A 3 -4.52 -21.01 -15.16
C ASN A 3 -3.34 -20.13 -14.75
N ILE A 4 -2.83 -19.37 -15.71
CA ILE A 4 -1.83 -18.35 -15.41
C ILE A 4 -2.58 -17.11 -14.92
N VAL A 5 -2.31 -16.72 -13.69
CA VAL A 5 -2.84 -15.49 -13.10
C VAL A 5 -1.90 -14.36 -13.44
N LYS A 6 -2.42 -13.28 -14.00
CA LYS A 6 -1.60 -12.13 -14.39
C LYS A 6 -2.34 -10.83 -14.14
N VAL A 7 -1.56 -9.75 -14.07
CA VAL A 7 -2.05 -8.39 -13.90
C VAL A 7 -1.80 -7.62 -15.19
N LEU A 8 -2.84 -6.99 -15.71
CA LEU A 8 -2.80 -6.25 -16.97
C LEU A 8 -3.39 -4.86 -16.75
N THR A 9 -3.05 -3.93 -17.64
CA THR A 9 -3.72 -2.64 -17.70
C THR A 9 -5.03 -2.83 -18.48
N PHE A 10 -6.14 -2.67 -17.80
CA PHE A 10 -7.47 -2.82 -18.39
C PHE A 10 -7.93 -1.57 -19.13
N ARG A 11 -7.64 -0.40 -18.57
CA ARG A 11 -8.06 0.91 -19.09
C ARG A 11 -7.08 1.98 -18.65
N GLU A 12 -6.98 3.04 -19.46
CA GLU A 12 -6.22 4.23 -19.12
C GLU A 12 -7.11 5.46 -19.24
N TYR A 13 -6.92 6.42 -18.33
CA TYR A 13 -7.47 7.75 -18.43
C TYR A 13 -6.31 8.71 -18.53
N ASN A 14 -6.22 9.43 -19.65
CA ASN A 14 -5.12 10.35 -19.92
C ASN A 14 -5.64 11.74 -20.21
N VAL A 15 -5.12 12.73 -19.48
CA VAL A 15 -5.41 14.14 -19.73
C VAL A 15 -4.08 14.88 -19.80
N ASP A 16 -3.90 15.70 -20.82
CA ASP A 16 -2.73 16.55 -20.94
C ASP A 16 -3.19 17.94 -21.45
N GLU A 17 -3.36 18.85 -20.51
CA GLU A 17 -3.69 20.25 -20.79
C GLU A 17 -2.65 21.17 -20.14
N GLY A 18 -1.37 20.88 -20.38
CA GLY A 18 -0.25 21.69 -19.90
C GLY A 18 -0.06 21.56 -18.38
N LYS A 19 -0.63 22.50 -17.63
CA LYS A 19 -0.55 22.53 -16.16
C LYS A 19 -1.42 21.48 -15.48
N TYR A 20 -2.30 20.83 -16.23
CA TYR A 20 -3.27 19.86 -15.74
C TYR A 20 -3.01 18.54 -16.43
N ARG A 21 -2.51 17.57 -15.68
CA ARG A 21 -2.12 16.27 -16.25
C ARG A 21 -2.63 15.13 -15.41
N ALA A 22 -3.25 14.16 -16.06
CA ALA A 22 -3.66 12.90 -15.45
C ALA A 22 -3.13 11.75 -16.29
N ASP A 23 -2.56 10.76 -15.65
CA ASP A 23 -2.14 9.49 -16.23
C ASP A 23 -2.56 8.38 -15.27
N ILE A 24 -3.70 7.76 -15.56
CA ILE A 24 -4.36 6.80 -14.67
C ILE A 24 -4.44 5.46 -15.39
N LYS A 25 -3.74 4.46 -14.85
CA LYS A 25 -3.73 3.09 -15.36
C LYS A 25 -4.50 2.18 -14.42
N VAL A 26 -5.59 1.62 -14.91
CA VAL A 26 -6.46 0.73 -14.14
C VAL A 26 -5.95 -0.70 -14.25
N PRO A 27 -5.54 -1.34 -13.15
CA PRO A 27 -5.15 -2.73 -13.20
C PRO A 27 -6.36 -3.66 -13.31
N SER A 28 -6.12 -4.84 -13.84
CA SER A 28 -7.08 -5.93 -13.82
C SER A 28 -6.35 -7.24 -13.58
N ILE A 29 -6.93 -8.09 -12.75
CA ILE A 29 -6.42 -9.42 -12.48
C ILE A 29 -7.16 -10.40 -13.40
N GLN A 30 -6.42 -11.23 -14.11
CA GLN A 30 -6.93 -12.16 -15.09
C GLN A 30 -6.41 -13.56 -14.80
N GLY A 31 -7.25 -14.57 -15.03
CA GLY A 31 -6.86 -15.96 -14.96
C GLY A 31 -7.29 -16.70 -13.70
N LEU A 32 -7.99 -16.06 -12.78
CA LEU A 32 -8.57 -16.75 -11.63
C LEU A 32 -9.77 -17.60 -12.09
N LYS A 33 -9.91 -18.79 -11.51
CA LYS A 33 -11.10 -19.62 -11.68
C LYS A 33 -12.25 -19.09 -10.84
N ASN A 34 -11.93 -18.53 -9.68
CA ASN A 34 -12.89 -17.87 -8.80
C ASN A 34 -13.27 -16.51 -9.39
N LYS A 35 -14.28 -16.49 -10.23
CA LYS A 35 -14.73 -15.28 -10.91
C LYS A 35 -15.36 -14.26 -9.97
N THR A 36 -15.94 -14.70 -8.87
CA THR A 36 -16.46 -13.80 -7.85
C THR A 36 -15.34 -12.93 -7.26
N LEU A 37 -14.22 -13.55 -6.91
CA LEU A 37 -13.04 -12.81 -6.41
C LEU A 37 -12.46 -11.91 -7.49
N GLU A 38 -12.25 -12.43 -8.69
CA GLU A 38 -11.66 -11.68 -9.81
C GLU A 38 -12.52 -10.46 -10.15
N ASP A 39 -13.82 -10.63 -10.30
CA ASP A 39 -14.73 -9.54 -10.62
C ASP A 39 -14.80 -8.50 -9.50
N SER A 40 -14.84 -8.95 -8.24
CA SER A 40 -14.86 -8.07 -7.07
C SER A 40 -13.64 -7.15 -7.03
N LEU A 41 -12.44 -7.70 -7.26
CA LEU A 41 -11.20 -6.93 -7.28
C LEU A 41 -11.17 -5.97 -8.46
N ASN A 42 -11.51 -6.45 -9.65
CA ASN A 42 -11.47 -5.65 -10.88
C ASN A 42 -12.51 -4.51 -10.85
N GLU A 43 -13.69 -4.74 -10.29
CA GLU A 43 -14.70 -3.70 -10.09
C GLU A 43 -14.23 -2.63 -9.11
N LYS A 44 -13.58 -3.06 -8.03
CA LYS A 44 -12.98 -2.12 -7.05
C LYS A 44 -11.93 -1.23 -7.73
N TYR A 45 -11.03 -1.81 -8.49
CA TYR A 45 -9.96 -1.08 -9.15
C TYR A 45 -10.50 -0.08 -10.19
N LEU A 46 -11.49 -0.51 -10.95
CA LEU A 46 -12.13 0.37 -11.92
C LEU A 46 -12.85 1.54 -11.23
N ALA A 47 -13.65 1.26 -10.19
CA ALA A 47 -14.39 2.28 -9.47
C ALA A 47 -13.48 3.32 -8.81
N GLU A 48 -12.40 2.88 -8.15
CA GLU A 48 -11.44 3.78 -7.51
C GLU A 48 -10.77 4.71 -8.52
N ASN A 49 -10.34 4.18 -9.65
CA ASN A 49 -9.64 4.95 -10.68
C ASN A 49 -10.58 5.86 -11.47
N LYS A 50 -11.81 5.41 -11.71
CA LYS A 50 -12.84 6.24 -12.33
C LYS A 50 -13.17 7.46 -11.45
N LYS A 51 -13.32 7.25 -10.15
CA LYS A 51 -13.52 8.34 -9.20
C LYS A 51 -12.32 9.31 -9.21
N LEU A 52 -11.12 8.78 -9.23
CA LEU A 52 -9.90 9.58 -9.30
C LEU A 52 -9.88 10.46 -10.54
N TYR A 53 -10.27 9.92 -11.69
CA TYR A 53 -10.40 10.68 -12.94
C TYR A 53 -11.48 11.76 -12.84
N GLU A 54 -12.67 11.43 -12.34
CA GLU A 54 -13.78 12.38 -12.18
C GLU A 54 -13.40 13.52 -11.24
N ASP A 55 -12.76 13.20 -10.11
CA ASP A 55 -12.29 14.21 -9.15
C ASP A 55 -11.20 15.11 -9.77
N PHE A 56 -10.32 14.55 -10.57
CA PHE A 56 -9.32 15.33 -11.30
C PHE A 56 -9.98 16.30 -12.27
N MET A 57 -10.94 15.84 -13.06
CA MET A 57 -11.65 16.68 -14.02
C MET A 57 -12.39 17.84 -13.35
N ALA A 58 -13.04 17.56 -12.23
CA ALA A 58 -13.72 18.59 -11.43
C ALA A 58 -12.72 19.61 -10.85
N GLY A 59 -11.59 19.13 -10.34
CA GLY A 59 -10.51 19.98 -9.82
C GLY A 59 -9.89 20.86 -10.88
N MET A 60 -9.68 20.33 -12.07
CA MET A 60 -9.16 21.08 -13.21
C MET A 60 -10.09 22.22 -13.61
N GLU A 61 -11.38 21.94 -13.72
CA GLU A 61 -12.38 22.97 -14.06
C GLU A 61 -12.43 24.07 -12.99
N ASP A 62 -12.35 23.71 -11.72
CA ASP A 62 -12.32 24.66 -10.61
C ASP A 62 -11.07 25.55 -10.66
N MET A 63 -9.91 24.95 -10.91
CA MET A 63 -8.65 25.71 -11.04
C MET A 63 -8.65 26.67 -12.21
N LYS A 64 -9.20 26.27 -13.36
CA LYS A 64 -9.34 27.15 -14.53
C LYS A 64 -10.19 28.37 -14.21
N LYS A 65 -11.27 28.19 -13.45
CA LYS A 65 -12.14 29.30 -13.02
C LYS A 65 -11.45 30.25 -12.06
N LYS A 66 -10.53 29.77 -11.26
CA LYS A 66 -9.78 30.54 -10.24
C LYS A 66 -8.49 31.16 -10.78
N GLY A 67 -8.25 31.11 -12.08
CA GLY A 67 -7.12 31.78 -12.72
C GLY A 67 -5.84 30.97 -12.81
N GLY A 68 -5.87 29.67 -12.59
CA GLY A 68 -4.75 28.80 -12.84
C GLY A 68 -4.23 28.04 -11.62
N GLY A 69 -3.07 27.44 -11.78
CA GLY A 69 -2.43 26.52 -10.84
C GLY A 69 -1.99 25.27 -11.56
N HIS A 70 -1.37 24.36 -10.84
CA HIS A 70 -0.96 23.05 -11.36
C HIS A 70 -1.79 21.98 -10.67
N LEU A 71 -2.21 20.99 -11.44
CA LEU A 71 -2.90 19.83 -10.92
C LEU A 71 -2.41 18.59 -11.66
N GLY A 72 -1.98 17.58 -10.91
CA GLY A 72 -1.52 16.34 -11.48
C GLY A 72 -2.02 15.13 -10.70
N VAL A 73 -2.30 14.05 -11.42
CA VAL A 73 -2.51 12.74 -10.84
C VAL A 73 -1.84 11.69 -11.71
N ASP A 74 -1.09 10.80 -11.06
CA ASP A 74 -0.48 9.63 -11.69
C ASP A 74 -0.89 8.43 -10.86
N SER A 75 -1.55 7.48 -11.46
CA SER A 75 -2.07 6.29 -10.80
C SER A 75 -1.71 5.07 -11.61
N GLY A 76 -1.32 4.01 -10.93
CA GLY A 76 -0.95 2.77 -11.55
C GLY A 76 -0.77 1.65 -10.53
N TYR A 77 0.02 0.68 -10.91
CA TYR A 77 0.23 -0.51 -10.08
C TYR A 77 1.62 -1.08 -10.27
N VAL A 78 2.06 -1.81 -9.26
CA VAL A 78 3.31 -2.58 -9.30
C VAL A 78 3.03 -3.98 -8.76
N VAL A 79 3.68 -4.98 -9.35
CA VAL A 79 3.65 -6.34 -8.83
C VAL A 79 4.83 -6.49 -7.87
N LYS A 80 4.55 -6.62 -6.59
CA LYS A 80 5.58 -6.77 -5.55
C LYS A 80 6.09 -8.20 -5.46
N THR A 81 5.19 -9.16 -5.61
CA THR A 81 5.52 -10.58 -5.49
C THR A 81 4.61 -11.36 -6.42
N ASP A 82 5.20 -12.23 -7.21
CA ASP A 82 4.49 -13.13 -8.10
C ASP A 82 5.26 -14.44 -8.18
N ASN A 83 4.85 -15.41 -7.37
CA ASN A 83 5.45 -16.74 -7.33
C ASN A 83 4.35 -17.79 -7.47
N ASP A 84 4.68 -19.06 -7.25
CA ASP A 84 3.71 -20.16 -7.42
C ASP A 84 2.53 -20.07 -6.46
N ARG A 85 2.68 -19.39 -5.34
CA ARG A 85 1.66 -19.33 -4.31
C ARG A 85 1.01 -17.96 -4.16
N ILE A 86 1.78 -16.88 -4.26
CA ILE A 86 1.37 -15.53 -3.88
C ILE A 86 1.50 -14.57 -5.04
N LEU A 87 0.46 -13.74 -5.19
CA LEU A 87 0.49 -12.52 -5.98
C LEU A 87 0.22 -11.34 -5.04
N SER A 88 1.21 -10.48 -4.84
CA SER A 88 1.03 -9.20 -4.14
C SER A 88 1.11 -8.06 -5.14
N ILE A 89 0.03 -7.28 -5.23
CA ILE A 89 -0.08 -6.13 -6.12
C ILE A 89 -0.20 -4.87 -5.28
N GLY A 90 0.60 -3.84 -5.62
CA GLY A 90 0.51 -2.52 -5.06
C GLY A 90 -0.15 -1.57 -6.05
N ARG A 91 -1.10 -0.77 -5.58
CA ARG A 91 -1.77 0.26 -6.36
C ARG A 91 -1.36 1.61 -5.80
N TYR A 92 -0.79 2.47 -6.63
CA TYR A 92 -0.31 3.76 -6.18
C TYR A 92 -1.11 4.90 -6.79
N VAL A 93 -1.16 6.00 -6.05
CA VAL A 93 -1.68 7.28 -6.53
C VAL A 93 -0.68 8.36 -6.12
N VAL A 94 -0.20 9.11 -7.09
CA VAL A 94 0.62 10.30 -6.88
C VAL A 94 -0.23 11.52 -7.20
N ASN A 95 -0.52 12.35 -6.21
CA ASN A 95 -1.20 13.62 -6.38
C ASN A 95 -0.20 14.75 -6.32
N THR A 96 -0.33 15.70 -7.23
CA THR A 96 0.53 16.88 -7.27
C THR A 96 -0.33 18.14 -7.27
N VAL A 97 -0.25 18.91 -6.19
CA VAL A 97 -0.83 20.25 -6.05
C VAL A 97 0.23 21.09 -5.35
N GLY A 98 1.16 21.65 -6.14
CA GLY A 98 2.36 22.28 -5.57
C GLY A 98 3.42 21.24 -5.24
N SER A 99 3.26 20.46 -4.18
CA SER A 99 4.11 19.31 -3.84
C SER A 99 3.44 17.99 -4.19
N SER A 100 4.24 16.92 -4.32
CA SER A 100 3.75 15.58 -4.60
C SER A 100 3.49 14.79 -3.33
N SER A 101 2.45 13.95 -3.34
CA SER A 101 2.17 13.01 -2.28
C SER A 101 1.75 11.66 -2.88
N THR A 102 2.33 10.58 -2.40
CA THR A 102 2.07 9.23 -2.88
C THR A 102 1.35 8.41 -1.82
N THR A 103 0.33 7.69 -2.23
CA THR A 103 -0.32 6.66 -1.41
C THR A 103 -0.19 5.29 -2.07
N MET A 104 -0.16 4.23 -1.27
CA MET A 104 -0.09 2.85 -1.73
C MET A 104 -1.15 2.02 -1.02
N LYS A 105 -1.76 1.11 -1.77
CA LYS A 105 -2.63 0.06 -1.22
C LYS A 105 -2.23 -1.26 -1.82
N TYR A 106 -2.16 -2.29 -0.99
CA TYR A 106 -1.74 -3.62 -1.43
C TYR A 106 -2.88 -4.61 -1.33
N ASP A 107 -2.94 -5.53 -2.29
CA ASP A 107 -3.76 -6.72 -2.23
C ASP A 107 -2.86 -7.94 -2.40
N THR A 108 -3.02 -8.93 -1.54
CA THR A 108 -2.26 -10.18 -1.58
C THR A 108 -3.22 -11.33 -1.80
N ILE A 109 -2.96 -12.14 -2.82
CA ILE A 109 -3.82 -13.24 -3.26
C ILE A 109 -3.06 -14.55 -3.13
N ASP A 110 -3.71 -15.56 -2.55
CA ASP A 110 -3.28 -16.94 -2.64
C ASP A 110 -3.72 -17.49 -4.00
N LYS A 111 -2.77 -17.73 -4.89
CA LYS A 111 -3.05 -18.19 -6.26
C LYS A 111 -3.54 -19.64 -6.34
N LYS A 112 -3.23 -20.44 -5.32
CA LYS A 112 -3.64 -21.85 -5.26
C LYS A 112 -5.07 -22.00 -4.81
N ASN A 113 -5.42 -21.38 -3.66
CA ASN A 113 -6.75 -21.44 -3.08
C ASN A 113 -7.67 -20.34 -3.60
N GLU A 114 -7.13 -19.38 -4.34
CA GLU A 114 -7.84 -18.28 -4.96
C GLU A 114 -8.67 -17.48 -3.93
N ILE A 115 -7.99 -16.99 -2.92
CA ILE A 115 -8.54 -16.17 -1.88
C ILE A 115 -7.70 -14.90 -1.69
N LEU A 116 -8.36 -13.84 -1.24
CA LEU A 116 -7.69 -12.62 -0.80
C LEU A 116 -7.17 -12.84 0.62
N ILE A 117 -5.87 -12.65 0.81
CA ILE A 117 -5.24 -12.78 2.13
C ILE A 117 -5.32 -11.43 2.84
N THR A 118 -6.01 -11.41 3.98
CA THR A 118 -6.07 -10.24 4.86
C THR A 118 -5.06 -10.40 5.99
N LEU A 119 -4.63 -9.29 6.60
CA LEU A 119 -3.67 -9.36 7.70
C LEU A 119 -4.20 -10.23 8.87
N PRO A 120 -5.45 -10.03 9.34
CA PRO A 120 -5.97 -10.88 10.42
C PRO A 120 -6.00 -12.37 10.06
N SER A 121 -6.21 -12.72 8.80
CA SER A 121 -6.31 -14.12 8.36
C SER A 121 -5.01 -14.90 8.48
N LEU A 122 -3.88 -14.22 8.61
CA LEU A 122 -2.56 -14.85 8.79
C LEU A 122 -2.33 -15.37 10.20
N PHE A 123 -3.11 -14.90 11.17
CA PHE A 123 -2.81 -15.10 12.59
C PHE A 123 -3.94 -15.82 13.32
N LYS A 124 -3.56 -16.54 14.40
CA LYS A 124 -4.48 -17.33 15.23
C LYS A 124 -5.45 -16.45 16.03
N ASP A 125 -4.98 -15.26 16.45
CA ASP A 125 -5.74 -14.31 17.25
C ASP A 125 -5.17 -12.90 17.10
N ASP A 126 -5.63 -11.94 17.90
CA ASP A 126 -5.27 -10.52 17.79
C ASP A 126 -3.90 -10.16 18.37
N ARG A 127 -3.14 -11.11 18.93
CA ARG A 127 -1.81 -10.83 19.50
C ARG A 127 -0.84 -10.24 18.48
N TYR A 128 -1.03 -10.53 17.19
CA TYR A 128 -0.18 -9.98 16.12
C TYR A 128 -0.12 -8.46 16.14
N VAL A 129 -1.19 -7.79 16.56
CA VAL A 129 -1.23 -6.31 16.61
C VAL A 129 -0.12 -5.79 17.53
N ASP A 130 -0.02 -6.31 18.75
CA ASP A 130 1.00 -5.88 19.69
C ASP A 130 2.40 -6.37 19.28
N ILE A 131 2.53 -7.60 18.82
CA ILE A 131 3.82 -8.16 18.38
C ILE A 131 4.43 -7.32 17.26
N ILE A 132 3.66 -7.04 16.23
CA ILE A 132 4.11 -6.24 15.08
C ILE A 132 4.38 -4.80 15.52
N SER A 133 3.49 -4.19 16.28
CA SER A 133 3.62 -2.80 16.71
C SER A 133 4.87 -2.56 17.57
N GLU A 134 5.15 -3.47 18.51
CA GLU A 134 6.34 -3.37 19.35
C GLU A 134 7.62 -3.53 18.51
N ASN A 135 7.61 -4.45 17.56
CA ASN A 135 8.76 -4.62 16.65
C ASN A 135 9.01 -3.39 15.80
N ILE A 136 7.95 -2.80 15.25
CA ILE A 136 8.05 -1.56 14.45
C ILE A 136 8.64 -0.42 15.30
N LYS A 137 8.14 -0.23 16.53
CA LYS A 137 8.67 0.81 17.44
C LYS A 137 10.15 0.59 17.70
N LYS A 138 10.56 -0.64 17.93
CA LYS A 138 11.98 -0.98 18.12
C LYS A 138 12.81 -0.65 16.88
N GLN A 139 12.33 -1.00 15.68
CA GLN A 139 13.00 -0.68 14.43
C GLN A 139 13.13 0.83 14.22
N MET A 140 12.07 1.60 14.51
CA MET A 140 12.09 3.06 14.40
C MET A 140 13.17 3.67 15.28
N ILE A 141 13.26 3.25 16.53
CA ILE A 141 14.25 3.75 17.49
C ILE A 141 15.67 3.37 17.06
N GLU A 142 15.87 2.11 16.65
CA GLU A 142 17.17 1.63 16.19
C GLU A 142 17.65 2.35 14.93
N GLN A 143 16.73 2.60 13.96
CA GLN A 143 17.05 3.34 12.75
C GLN A 143 17.43 4.78 13.05
N ASN A 144 16.72 5.44 13.96
CA ASN A 144 17.05 6.81 14.37
C ASN A 144 18.42 6.91 15.07
N LYS A 145 18.75 5.93 15.90
CA LYS A 145 20.07 5.86 16.54
C LYS A 145 21.20 5.68 15.53
N ALA A 146 20.96 4.91 14.48
CA ALA A 146 21.95 4.67 13.42
C ALA A 146 22.07 5.84 12.44
N ASP A 147 20.99 6.59 12.22
CA ASP A 147 20.91 7.72 11.30
C ASP A 147 19.94 8.76 11.85
N GLU A 148 20.45 9.87 12.38
CA GLU A 148 19.64 10.93 12.99
C GLU A 148 18.65 11.59 12.03
N ASN A 149 18.84 11.44 10.71
CA ASN A 149 17.92 11.94 9.69
C ASN A 149 16.69 11.03 9.50
N LYS A 150 16.73 9.82 10.02
CA LYS A 150 15.59 8.92 10.04
C LYS A 150 14.74 9.20 11.29
N ILE A 151 13.72 9.99 11.09
CA ILE A 151 12.83 10.43 12.18
C ILE A 151 11.48 9.75 12.04
N TYR A 152 11.01 9.17 13.13
CA TYR A 152 9.68 8.56 13.24
C TYR A 152 8.93 9.18 14.41
N TRP A 153 7.62 9.30 14.26
CA TRP A 153 6.76 9.85 15.30
C TRP A 153 6.40 8.77 16.33
N VAL A 154 7.36 8.45 17.16
CA VAL A 154 7.28 7.40 18.18
C VAL A 154 8.00 7.87 19.44
N ALA A 155 7.50 7.43 20.61
CA ALA A 155 8.15 7.73 21.89
C ALA A 155 9.57 7.13 21.90
N GLY A 156 10.54 7.92 22.38
CA GLY A 156 11.94 7.51 22.47
C GLY A 156 12.84 8.03 21.35
N VAL A 157 12.27 8.65 20.33
CA VAL A 157 13.03 9.40 19.33
C VAL A 157 13.23 10.83 19.85
N GLU A 158 14.48 11.31 19.81
CA GLU A 158 14.82 12.66 20.26
C GLU A 158 14.59 13.67 19.12
N ASP A 159 13.43 14.29 19.09
CA ASP A 159 13.07 15.36 18.15
C ASP A 159 11.80 16.06 18.60
N GLU A 160 11.43 17.13 17.89
CA GLU A 160 10.11 17.73 18.05
C GLU A 160 9.07 16.75 17.49
N LEU A 161 8.26 16.19 18.39
CA LEU A 161 7.26 15.19 18.04
C LEU A 161 5.86 15.82 18.04
N PRO A 162 4.96 15.36 17.15
CA PRO A 162 3.55 15.76 17.21
C PRO A 162 2.89 15.18 18.47
N ASP A 163 1.70 15.68 18.80
CA ASP A 163 0.94 15.20 19.95
C ASP A 163 0.54 13.73 19.80
N GLU A 164 0.23 13.30 18.58
CA GLU A 164 -0.15 11.93 18.29
C GLU A 164 1.04 11.13 17.78
N LEU A 165 1.42 10.09 18.51
CA LEU A 165 2.54 9.23 18.20
C LEU A 165 2.05 7.85 17.76
N PHE A 166 2.86 7.18 16.94
CA PHE A 166 2.61 5.78 16.61
C PHE A 166 2.68 4.93 17.87
N ASP A 167 1.63 4.14 18.11
CA ASP A 167 1.57 3.17 19.20
C ASP A 167 1.22 1.78 18.69
N LYS A 168 0.11 1.63 17.99
CA LYS A 168 -0.36 0.33 17.48
C LYS A 168 -0.86 0.43 16.05
N ILE A 169 -0.60 -0.62 15.27
CA ILE A 169 -1.22 -0.78 13.96
C ILE A 169 -2.72 -1.09 14.12
N PRO A 170 -3.58 -0.68 13.18
CA PRO A 170 -4.93 -1.21 13.10
C PRO A 170 -4.88 -2.68 12.66
N LYS A 171 -5.95 -3.42 12.93
CA LYS A 171 -6.04 -4.85 12.56
C LYS A 171 -5.92 -5.09 11.07
N ASP A 172 -6.36 -4.14 10.26
CA ASP A 172 -6.35 -4.19 8.79
C ASP A 172 -5.22 -3.34 8.18
N GLN A 173 -4.11 -3.19 8.91
CA GLN A 173 -2.95 -2.44 8.44
C GLN A 173 -2.52 -2.85 7.04
N ASN A 174 -2.15 -1.87 6.21
CA ASN A 174 -1.64 -2.09 4.87
C ASN A 174 -0.35 -2.91 4.90
N PHE A 175 -0.28 -3.97 4.10
CA PHE A 175 0.85 -4.91 4.10
C PHE A 175 0.99 -5.57 2.74
N TYR A 176 2.16 -6.18 2.52
CA TYR A 176 2.34 -7.18 1.48
C TYR A 176 3.33 -8.24 1.97
N ILE A 177 3.43 -9.33 1.22
CA ILE A 177 4.43 -10.37 1.45
C ILE A 177 5.46 -10.25 0.33
N ASN A 178 6.73 -10.03 0.69
CA ASN A 178 7.76 -9.78 -0.30
C ASN A 178 8.28 -11.08 -0.96
N THR A 179 9.20 -10.94 -1.91
CA THR A 179 9.75 -12.09 -2.65
C THR A 179 10.55 -13.05 -1.77
N GLU A 180 10.97 -12.62 -0.60
CA GLU A 180 11.68 -13.47 0.38
C GLU A 180 10.72 -14.15 1.36
N GLY A 181 9.42 -13.99 1.17
CA GLY A 181 8.40 -14.55 2.06
C GLY A 181 8.23 -13.80 3.36
N LYS A 182 8.67 -12.55 3.45
CA LYS A 182 8.56 -11.75 4.67
C LYS A 182 7.33 -10.85 4.62
N LEU A 183 6.71 -10.68 5.79
CA LEU A 183 5.64 -9.70 5.99
C LEU A 183 6.24 -8.31 5.99
N VAL A 184 5.70 -7.42 5.16
CA VAL A 184 6.11 -6.02 5.09
C VAL A 184 4.91 -5.15 5.46
N ILE A 185 5.08 -4.29 6.44
CA ILE A 185 4.07 -3.32 6.89
C ILE A 185 4.39 -1.98 6.26
N SER A 186 3.41 -1.38 5.61
CA SER A 186 3.57 -0.15 4.85
C SER A 186 2.73 0.99 5.43
N PHE A 187 3.34 2.16 5.55
CA PHE A 187 2.67 3.39 5.99
C PHE A 187 2.84 4.48 4.94
N ASP A 188 1.76 5.13 4.61
CA ASP A 188 1.78 6.28 3.70
C ASP A 188 2.47 7.49 4.34
N LYS A 189 2.84 8.44 3.50
CA LYS A 189 3.45 9.72 3.88
C LYS A 189 2.64 10.39 4.99
N TYR A 190 3.30 10.90 6.00
CA TYR A 190 2.74 11.56 7.18
C TYR A 190 1.99 10.66 8.17
N LYS A 191 1.98 9.36 7.99
CA LYS A 191 1.28 8.48 8.95
C LYS A 191 2.07 8.28 10.25
N VAL A 192 3.38 8.04 10.13
CA VAL A 192 4.23 7.74 11.29
C VAL A 192 5.57 8.49 11.26
N ALA A 193 5.75 9.40 10.30
CA ALA A 193 7.01 10.10 10.08
C ALA A 193 6.78 11.42 9.35
N PRO A 194 7.74 12.37 9.42
CA PRO A 194 7.68 13.60 8.61
C PRO A 194 7.60 13.30 7.12
N GLY A 195 7.04 14.26 6.38
CA GLY A 195 6.78 14.09 4.94
C GLY A 195 8.00 13.74 4.11
N TYR A 196 9.21 14.20 4.48
CA TYR A 196 10.41 13.88 3.71
C TYR A 196 10.78 12.39 3.74
N MET A 197 10.30 11.65 4.74
CA MET A 197 10.48 10.20 4.81
C MET A 197 9.65 9.45 3.76
N GLY A 198 8.62 10.08 3.22
CA GLY A 198 7.74 9.46 2.23
C GLY A 198 6.96 8.28 2.78
N ILE A 199 6.75 7.28 1.92
CA ILE A 199 6.20 5.99 2.33
C ILE A 199 7.29 5.22 3.07
N VAL A 200 6.98 4.71 4.25
CA VAL A 200 7.92 3.92 5.05
C VAL A 200 7.43 2.48 5.19
N GLU A 201 8.36 1.55 5.12
CA GLU A 201 8.07 0.12 5.18
C GLU A 201 8.92 -0.55 6.25
N PHE A 202 8.34 -1.54 6.93
CA PHE A 202 9.02 -2.31 7.95
C PHE A 202 8.88 -3.80 7.63
N VAL A 203 10.01 -4.47 7.43
CA VAL A 203 10.06 -5.93 7.27
C VAL A 203 10.00 -6.55 8.66
N ILE A 204 9.01 -7.40 8.89
CA ILE A 204 8.82 -8.04 10.20
C ILE A 204 9.52 -9.39 10.22
N PRO A 205 10.43 -9.64 11.18
CA PRO A 205 11.10 -10.93 11.28
C PRO A 205 10.09 -12.06 11.52
N THR A 206 10.17 -13.11 10.73
CA THR A 206 9.23 -14.24 10.83
C THR A 206 9.30 -14.91 12.19
N GLU A 207 10.46 -14.96 12.82
CA GLU A 207 10.70 -15.60 14.12
C GLU A 207 9.79 -15.07 15.22
N ILE A 208 9.49 -13.76 15.19
CA ILE A 208 8.62 -13.17 16.22
C ILE A 208 7.14 -13.42 15.96
N LEU A 209 6.79 -13.82 14.73
CA LEU A 209 5.41 -14.08 14.31
C LEU A 209 5.04 -15.56 14.41
N SER A 210 6.02 -16.46 14.43
CA SER A 210 5.81 -17.89 14.18
C SER A 210 4.80 -18.56 15.12
N ASP A 211 4.77 -18.17 16.40
CA ASP A 211 3.85 -18.75 17.37
C ASP A 211 2.39 -18.34 17.13
N ASP A 212 2.17 -17.21 16.49
CA ASP A 212 0.83 -16.68 16.23
C ASP A 212 0.35 -16.92 14.79
N LEU A 213 1.22 -17.36 13.89
CA LEU A 213 0.84 -17.66 12.50
C LEU A 213 -0.02 -18.92 12.44
N VAL A 214 -1.10 -18.88 11.63
CA VAL A 214 -1.95 -20.07 11.42
C VAL A 214 -1.22 -21.16 10.63
N SER A 215 -0.25 -20.78 9.79
CA SER A 215 0.57 -21.71 9.02
C SER A 215 1.86 -21.05 8.57
N ASN A 216 2.78 -21.83 8.01
CA ASN A 216 4.02 -21.33 7.40
C ASN A 216 3.97 -21.31 5.87
N GLU A 217 2.77 -21.36 5.30
CA GLU A 217 2.61 -21.46 3.85
C GLU A 217 2.92 -20.14 3.13
N TYR A 218 2.60 -19.01 3.73
CA TYR A 218 2.77 -17.69 3.10
C TYR A 218 4.00 -16.95 3.59
N ILE A 219 4.23 -16.94 4.90
CA ILE A 219 5.34 -16.23 5.54
C ILE A 219 6.38 -17.24 5.97
N LYS A 220 7.62 -17.01 5.56
CA LYS A 220 8.73 -17.98 5.75
C LYS A 220 9.92 -17.41 6.47
#